data_2daeea137e6e501ce4a3546c7c09d4e7
#
_entry.id   2daeea137e6e501ce4a3546c7c09d4e7
#
_cell.length_a   1.000
_cell.length_b   1.000
_cell.length_c   1.000
_cell.angle_alpha   90.00
_cell.angle_beta   90.00
_cell.angle_gamma   90.00
#
_symmetry.space_group_name_H-M   'P 1'
#
loop_
_entity.id
_entity.type
_entity.pdbx_description
1 polymer ?
#
loop_
_entity_poly.entity_id
_entity_poly.type
_entity_poly.pdbx_seq_one_letter_code
_entity_poly.pdbx_strand_id
1 'polypeptide(L)'
;MPVNSFENYPMSWKPTLPHSKKALYLTLAEELENDIHAGRLRPGTKLPPQRELADFLDISLSTVTRAFRLCTNKGLLSGAVGSGTFVSYDVNTSTLILPKTPADVPLIELGSIMPETLPQKEAGDLLQKMLLEAEQKKLFQYCYKEANRYKTAAAELLKQVNLSVSNPEQLLFASGGQNALSAIFCGLFRPGDRIGIDPLIYPGVKGSAKLFGIQLIPLRQENGEISEEGLTAAYKNKGIKGIYVMPDLHNPTNHIMSRSCREMLARKAKEYDLLILEDGINSLLLEHPPTPIAALAPEHTIYMLSLSKTILPALRLAYLHVPMRCLAPLENALYHLNLSLSSLLLELATRLILSGKLEELFAARRKGILARNHLLDSILTDYTALGDENCLSRWLLLPEGITGIAFEQLARQHGVSVYGSERFAVGKEAPVTAARLAVCAPESIEELERGLIILKQLLDTLSEK
;
A
#
# COMPACT_ATOMS: atom_id res chain seq x y z
N MET A 1 -35.02 20.51 17.72
CA MET A 1 -35.20 21.51 18.79
C MET A 1 -33.83 22.10 19.01
N PRO A 2 -33.72 23.43 19.26
CA PRO A 2 -32.43 23.99 19.67
C PRO A 2 -32.05 23.40 21.01
N VAL A 3 -30.79 23.04 21.18
CA VAL A 3 -30.28 22.52 22.45
C VAL A 3 -30.15 23.70 23.42
N ASN A 4 -30.79 23.61 24.58
CA ASN A 4 -30.79 24.71 25.56
C ASN A 4 -29.46 24.88 26.31
N SER A 5 -28.59 23.87 26.31
CA SER A 5 -27.23 23.89 26.85
C SER A 5 -26.41 22.75 26.28
N PHE A 6 -25.14 23.02 25.96
CA PHE A 6 -24.19 22.01 25.50
C PHE A 6 -23.28 21.50 26.61
N GLU A 7 -23.47 21.94 27.87
CA GLU A 7 -22.56 21.67 28.98
C GLU A 7 -22.37 20.15 29.25
N ASN A 8 -23.43 19.35 29.13
CA ASN A 8 -23.41 17.88 29.24
C ASN A 8 -23.90 17.18 27.98
N TYR A 9 -23.92 17.87 26.83
CA TYR A 9 -24.40 17.28 25.58
C TYR A 9 -23.37 16.31 25.00
N PRO A 10 -23.75 15.07 24.63
CA PRO A 10 -22.82 14.04 24.17
C PRO A 10 -22.40 14.30 22.75
N MET A 11 -21.43 15.18 22.53
CA MET A 11 -20.81 15.42 21.22
C MET A 11 -19.47 14.69 21.13
N SER A 12 -19.24 14.03 20.02
CA SER A 12 -17.97 13.32 19.73
C SER A 12 -16.79 14.26 19.50
N TRP A 13 -17.06 15.53 19.21
CA TRP A 13 -16.05 16.56 18.97
C TRP A 13 -16.56 17.94 19.39
N LYS A 14 -15.84 18.58 20.30
CA LYS A 14 -16.13 19.93 20.83
C LYS A 14 -14.89 20.82 20.65
N PRO A 15 -14.66 21.38 19.44
CA PRO A 15 -13.50 22.23 19.20
C PRO A 15 -13.65 23.59 19.87
N THR A 16 -12.50 24.19 20.23
CA THR A 16 -12.41 25.59 20.64
C THR A 16 -11.74 26.35 19.49
N LEU A 17 -12.44 27.32 18.92
CA LEU A 17 -11.90 28.12 17.83
C LEU A 17 -10.97 29.22 18.37
N PRO A 18 -9.69 29.26 18.01
CA PRO A 18 -8.79 30.34 18.41
C PRO A 18 -9.17 31.62 17.66
N HIS A 19 -8.93 32.76 18.31
CA HIS A 19 -9.05 34.07 17.67
C HIS A 19 -8.05 34.15 16.51
N SER A 20 -8.53 34.15 15.27
CA SER A 20 -7.72 34.19 14.07
C SER A 20 -8.20 35.28 13.11
N LYS A 21 -7.25 35.88 12.37
CA LYS A 21 -7.56 36.79 11.25
C LYS A 21 -8.06 36.05 9.99
N LYS A 22 -8.00 34.71 10.00
CA LYS A 22 -8.46 33.85 8.87
C LYS A 22 -9.98 33.77 8.88
N ALA A 23 -10.55 33.40 7.73
CA ALA A 23 -11.98 33.10 7.65
C ALA A 23 -12.33 31.90 8.56
N LEU A 24 -13.41 31.97 9.31
CA LEU A 24 -13.83 30.99 10.32
C LEU A 24 -13.88 29.56 9.81
N TYR A 25 -14.30 29.34 8.54
CA TYR A 25 -14.32 27.99 7.96
C TYR A 25 -12.91 27.41 7.77
N LEU A 26 -11.89 28.23 7.54
CA LEU A 26 -10.48 27.78 7.47
C LEU A 26 -9.96 27.43 8.84
N THR A 27 -10.25 28.27 9.85
CA THR A 27 -9.86 28.01 11.24
C THR A 27 -10.48 26.71 11.75
N LEU A 28 -11.79 26.50 11.49
CA LEU A 28 -12.48 25.26 11.88
C LEU A 28 -11.90 24.03 11.16
N ALA A 29 -11.55 24.15 9.88
CA ALA A 29 -10.92 23.07 9.12
C ALA A 29 -9.51 22.76 9.63
N GLU A 30 -8.72 23.75 9.99
CA GLU A 30 -7.39 23.60 10.59
C GLU A 30 -7.47 22.92 11.97
N GLU A 31 -8.42 23.31 12.83
CA GLU A 31 -8.61 22.65 14.12
C GLU A 31 -9.02 21.18 13.96
N LEU A 32 -9.91 20.88 13.03
CA LEU A 32 -10.29 19.51 12.73
C LEU A 32 -9.07 18.69 12.26
N GLU A 33 -8.27 19.23 11.35
CA GLU A 33 -7.04 18.62 10.87
C GLU A 33 -6.02 18.39 11.98
N ASN A 34 -5.83 19.39 12.88
CA ASN A 34 -4.95 19.30 14.03
C ASN A 34 -5.40 18.22 15.03
N ASP A 35 -6.70 18.13 15.31
CA ASP A 35 -7.26 17.13 16.23
C ASP A 35 -7.13 15.70 15.67
N ILE A 36 -7.29 15.55 14.37
CA ILE A 36 -7.06 14.28 13.69
C ILE A 36 -5.57 13.91 13.75
N HIS A 37 -4.66 14.82 13.38
CA HIS A 37 -3.22 14.57 13.40
C HIS A 37 -2.65 14.32 14.79
N ALA A 38 -3.22 14.97 15.81
CA ALA A 38 -2.87 14.77 17.21
C ALA A 38 -3.47 13.47 17.81
N GLY A 39 -4.32 12.75 17.06
CA GLY A 39 -4.98 11.52 17.51
C GLY A 39 -6.15 11.74 18.46
N ARG A 40 -6.56 12.99 18.73
CA ARG A 40 -7.76 13.33 19.52
C ARG A 40 -9.03 12.88 18.81
N LEU A 41 -9.06 12.99 17.49
CA LEU A 41 -10.10 12.41 16.63
C LEU A 41 -9.53 11.19 15.90
N ARG A 42 -9.96 10.01 16.30
CA ARG A 42 -9.50 8.74 15.69
C ARG A 42 -10.22 8.46 14.37
N PRO A 43 -9.59 7.77 13.41
CA PRO A 43 -10.26 7.24 12.24
C PRO A 43 -11.53 6.46 12.62
N GLY A 44 -12.59 6.61 11.82
CA GLY A 44 -13.90 6.03 12.09
C GLY A 44 -14.76 6.82 13.10
N THR A 45 -14.23 7.84 13.78
CA THR A 45 -15.03 8.68 14.67
C THR A 45 -16.12 9.39 13.88
N LYS A 46 -17.39 9.20 14.28
CA LYS A 46 -18.53 9.93 13.73
C LYS A 46 -18.51 11.36 14.27
N LEU A 47 -18.45 12.35 13.38
CA LEU A 47 -18.51 13.76 13.77
C LEU A 47 -19.94 14.19 14.10
N PRO A 48 -20.11 15.25 14.91
CA PRO A 48 -21.41 15.81 15.19
C PRO A 48 -22.13 16.21 13.90
N PRO A 49 -23.47 16.16 13.86
CA PRO A 49 -24.24 16.75 12.78
C PRO A 49 -23.85 18.22 12.57
N GLN A 50 -23.70 18.63 11.32
CA GLN A 50 -23.21 19.99 11.00
C GLN A 50 -24.06 21.11 11.63
N ARG A 51 -25.38 20.89 11.79
CA ARG A 51 -26.27 21.85 12.44
C ARG A 51 -25.97 21.97 13.93
N GLU A 52 -25.82 20.84 14.62
CA GLU A 52 -25.48 20.81 16.06
C GLU A 52 -24.11 21.45 16.32
N LEU A 53 -23.14 21.20 15.45
CA LEU A 53 -21.82 21.81 15.56
C LEU A 53 -21.86 23.32 15.30
N ALA A 54 -22.69 23.78 14.36
CA ALA A 54 -22.89 25.18 14.08
C ALA A 54 -23.53 25.91 15.29
N ASP A 55 -24.55 25.30 15.88
CA ASP A 55 -25.20 25.80 17.09
C ASP A 55 -24.24 25.82 18.30
N PHE A 56 -23.43 24.79 18.49
CA PHE A 56 -22.44 24.70 19.56
C PHE A 56 -21.36 25.80 19.46
N LEU A 57 -20.92 26.14 18.25
CA LEU A 57 -19.86 27.13 18.00
C LEU A 57 -20.38 28.54 17.80
N ASP A 58 -21.70 28.73 17.79
CA ASP A 58 -22.39 30.01 17.48
C ASP A 58 -21.93 30.60 16.12
N ILE A 59 -21.87 29.74 15.08
CA ILE A 59 -21.50 30.12 13.75
C ILE A 59 -22.53 29.64 12.72
N SER A 60 -22.47 30.17 11.51
CA SER A 60 -23.42 29.76 10.45
C SER A 60 -23.19 28.32 9.99
N LEU A 61 -24.30 27.60 9.70
CA LEU A 61 -24.25 26.27 9.11
C LEU A 61 -23.40 26.23 7.83
N SER A 62 -23.43 27.29 7.01
CA SER A 62 -22.65 27.42 5.79
C SER A 62 -21.15 27.42 6.06
N THR A 63 -20.69 27.96 7.20
CA THR A 63 -19.30 27.97 7.65
C THR A 63 -18.84 26.53 7.95
N VAL A 64 -19.64 25.77 8.72
CA VAL A 64 -19.36 24.35 9.04
C VAL A 64 -19.36 23.51 7.77
N THR A 65 -20.35 23.69 6.90
CA THR A 65 -20.44 22.96 5.61
C THR A 65 -19.21 23.21 4.74
N ARG A 66 -18.72 24.45 4.67
CA ARG A 66 -17.49 24.78 3.92
C ARG A 66 -16.25 24.15 4.53
N ALA A 67 -16.10 24.18 5.87
CA ALA A 67 -15.01 23.52 6.57
C ALA A 67 -15.01 22.01 6.32
N PHE A 68 -16.16 21.36 6.50
CA PHE A 68 -16.29 19.91 6.28
C PHE A 68 -16.00 19.53 4.82
N ARG A 69 -16.49 20.32 3.85
CA ARG A 69 -16.18 20.10 2.43
C ARG A 69 -14.68 20.23 2.15
N LEU A 70 -14.01 21.21 2.74
CA LEU A 70 -12.55 21.37 2.63
C LEU A 70 -11.82 20.14 3.19
N CYS A 71 -12.20 19.67 4.39
CA CYS A 71 -11.60 18.48 4.99
C CYS A 71 -11.92 17.19 4.20
N THR A 72 -13.12 17.08 3.61
CA THR A 72 -13.45 15.95 2.72
C THR A 72 -12.60 15.98 1.45
N ASN A 73 -12.39 17.15 0.86
CA ASN A 73 -11.51 17.30 -0.32
C ASN A 73 -10.04 16.98 0.00
N LYS A 74 -9.62 17.19 1.25
CA LYS A 74 -8.29 16.78 1.76
C LYS A 74 -8.21 15.28 2.12
N GLY A 75 -9.30 14.52 1.99
CA GLY A 75 -9.37 13.10 2.38
C GLY A 75 -9.40 12.87 3.90
N LEU A 76 -9.59 13.93 4.71
CA LEU A 76 -9.66 13.83 6.17
C LEU A 76 -11.01 13.30 6.66
N LEU A 77 -12.06 13.57 5.90
CA LEU A 77 -13.43 13.16 6.21
C LEU A 77 -14.04 12.34 5.08
N SER A 78 -14.89 11.41 5.46
CA SER A 78 -15.75 10.66 4.56
C SER A 78 -17.22 10.81 4.99
N GLY A 79 -18.11 11.06 4.03
CA GLY A 79 -19.54 11.22 4.28
C GLY A 79 -20.36 10.12 3.62
N ALA A 80 -21.42 9.65 4.29
CA ALA A 80 -22.45 8.84 3.67
C ALA A 80 -23.80 9.50 3.84
N VAL A 81 -24.55 9.58 2.74
CA VAL A 81 -25.93 10.11 2.76
C VAL A 81 -26.74 9.29 3.76
N GLY A 82 -27.36 9.97 4.74
CA GLY A 82 -28.15 9.34 5.80
C GLY A 82 -27.37 8.76 6.99
N SER A 83 -26.04 8.56 6.90
CA SER A 83 -25.23 7.96 7.98
C SER A 83 -24.42 8.98 8.78
N GLY A 84 -24.15 10.16 8.21
CA GLY A 84 -23.33 11.21 8.83
C GLY A 84 -21.95 11.39 8.21
N THR A 85 -21.10 12.20 8.87
CA THR A 85 -19.71 12.46 8.48
C THR A 85 -18.78 11.78 9.48
N PHE A 86 -17.74 11.12 8.98
CA PHE A 86 -16.78 10.35 9.77
C PHE A 86 -15.36 10.81 9.47
N VAL A 87 -14.47 10.68 10.45
CA VAL A 87 -13.02 10.78 10.21
C VAL A 87 -12.62 9.60 9.33
N SER A 88 -11.98 9.89 8.20
CA SER A 88 -11.59 8.87 7.23
C SER A 88 -10.43 8.01 7.76
N TYR A 89 -10.39 6.73 7.39
CA TYR A 89 -9.22 5.88 7.60
C TYR A 89 -8.03 6.28 6.71
N ASP A 90 -8.26 7.11 5.70
CA ASP A 90 -7.20 7.65 4.83
C ASP A 90 -6.26 8.61 5.55
N VAL A 91 -6.67 9.13 6.70
CA VAL A 91 -5.89 10.11 7.49
C VAL A 91 -4.59 9.52 8.03
N ASN A 92 -4.55 8.23 8.32
CA ASN A 92 -3.37 7.53 8.84
C ASN A 92 -2.27 7.30 7.78
N THR A 93 -2.10 8.22 6.84
CA THR A 93 -1.01 8.17 5.84
C THR A 93 0.37 8.46 6.43
N SER A 94 0.45 8.96 7.69
CA SER A 94 1.72 9.20 8.38
C SER A 94 2.37 7.91 8.90
N THR A 95 1.77 6.77 8.66
CA THR A 95 2.37 5.48 8.96
C THR A 95 3.47 5.20 7.98
N LEU A 96 4.65 5.70 8.32
CA LEU A 96 5.87 5.34 7.65
C LEU A 96 5.97 3.81 7.57
N ILE A 97 6.27 3.36 6.37
CA ILE A 97 6.60 1.98 6.07
C ILE A 97 7.87 1.57 6.82
N LEU A 98 8.65 2.56 7.24
CA LEU A 98 9.87 2.38 8.02
C LEU A 98 9.58 2.60 9.51
N PRO A 99 10.04 1.71 10.39
CA PRO A 99 9.89 1.88 11.82
C PRO A 99 10.57 3.18 12.27
N LYS A 100 9.79 4.08 12.89
CA LYS A 100 10.37 5.11 13.75
C LYS A 100 10.62 4.46 15.10
N THR A 101 11.75 3.84 15.26
CA THR A 101 12.22 3.42 16.57
C THR A 101 12.87 4.62 17.25
N PRO A 102 12.46 5.00 18.47
CA PRO A 102 13.37 5.68 19.37
C PRO A 102 14.58 4.75 19.53
N ALA A 103 15.79 5.28 19.46
CA ALA A 103 17.03 4.51 19.45
C ALA A 103 17.26 3.62 20.68
N ASP A 104 16.36 3.63 21.67
CA ASP A 104 16.61 3.09 22.99
C ASP A 104 15.82 1.82 23.37
N VAL A 105 14.91 1.32 22.51
CA VAL A 105 14.15 0.09 22.80
C VAL A 105 14.31 -0.89 21.63
N PRO A 106 15.00 -2.01 21.83
CA PRO A 106 15.08 -3.07 20.84
C PRO A 106 13.67 -3.66 20.62
N LEU A 107 13.13 -3.47 19.41
CA LEU A 107 11.84 -4.00 19.01
C LEU A 107 12.06 -5.13 18.01
N ILE A 108 11.42 -6.27 18.24
CA ILE A 108 11.30 -7.32 17.23
C ILE A 108 10.33 -6.80 16.15
N GLU A 109 10.83 -6.64 14.93
CA GLU A 109 10.05 -6.07 13.84
C GLU A 109 9.21 -7.15 13.15
N LEU A 110 7.89 -7.08 13.33
CA LEU A 110 6.90 -7.90 12.63
C LEU A 110 5.85 -7.03 11.90
N GLY A 111 6.03 -5.71 11.86
CA GLY A 111 5.10 -4.79 11.18
C GLY A 111 5.48 -4.52 9.73
N SER A 112 6.75 -4.21 9.45
CA SER A 112 7.23 -3.85 8.11
C SER A 112 7.65 -5.07 7.29
N ILE A 113 7.23 -5.15 6.02
CA ILE A 113 7.72 -6.20 5.12
C ILE A 113 9.13 -5.82 4.64
N MET A 114 10.14 -6.31 5.35
CA MET A 114 11.56 -6.16 5.04
C MET A 114 12.20 -7.56 4.93
N PRO A 115 12.12 -8.20 3.76
CA PRO A 115 12.65 -9.54 3.60
C PRO A 115 14.16 -9.55 3.78
N GLU A 116 14.64 -10.63 4.38
CA GLU A 116 16.06 -10.94 4.49
C GLU A 116 16.78 -10.72 3.15
N THR A 117 17.99 -10.16 3.20
CA THR A 117 18.78 -9.93 1.99
C THR A 117 19.38 -11.23 1.49
N LEU A 118 18.88 -11.72 0.35
CA LEU A 118 19.40 -12.86 -0.39
C LEU A 118 19.64 -12.41 -1.85
N PRO A 119 20.64 -12.81 -2.52
CA PRO A 119 21.91 -13.40 -2.08
C PRO A 119 22.99 -12.30 -1.93
N GLN A 120 23.47 -12.12 -0.72
CA GLN A 120 24.52 -11.11 -0.47
C GLN A 120 25.81 -11.42 -1.24
N LYS A 121 26.20 -12.71 -1.26
CA LYS A 121 27.45 -13.15 -1.89
C LYS A 121 27.41 -12.97 -3.42
N GLU A 122 26.39 -13.49 -4.08
CA GLU A 122 26.25 -13.40 -5.55
C GLU A 122 26.18 -11.97 -6.04
N ALA A 123 25.44 -11.12 -5.31
CA ALA A 123 25.37 -9.68 -5.63
C ALA A 123 26.72 -8.98 -5.38
N GLY A 124 27.42 -9.34 -4.30
CA GLY A 124 28.76 -8.82 -3.99
C GLY A 124 29.79 -9.22 -5.03
N ASP A 125 29.83 -10.49 -5.39
CA ASP A 125 30.76 -11.03 -6.42
C ASP A 125 30.51 -10.36 -7.78
N LEU A 126 29.24 -10.19 -8.16
CA LEU A 126 28.87 -9.50 -9.40
C LEU A 126 29.27 -8.03 -9.36
N LEU A 127 29.04 -7.34 -8.26
CA LEU A 127 29.40 -5.94 -8.09
C LEU A 127 30.92 -5.76 -8.17
N GLN A 128 31.69 -6.60 -7.48
CA GLN A 128 33.15 -6.58 -7.55
C GLN A 128 33.65 -6.79 -8.98
N LYS A 129 33.10 -7.78 -9.68
CA LYS A 129 33.43 -8.04 -11.10
C LYS A 129 33.12 -6.83 -11.99
N MET A 130 31.95 -6.20 -11.81
CA MET A 130 31.54 -5.02 -12.56
C MET A 130 32.52 -3.84 -12.37
N LEU A 131 33.03 -3.65 -11.15
CA LEU A 131 33.98 -2.57 -10.84
C LEU A 131 35.37 -2.81 -11.41
N LEU A 132 35.73 -4.05 -11.73
CA LEU A 132 37.03 -4.42 -12.34
C LEU A 132 37.01 -4.42 -13.87
N GLU A 133 35.84 -4.31 -14.50
CA GLU A 133 35.72 -4.31 -15.97
C GLU A 133 36.18 -2.99 -16.60
N ALA A 134 36.66 -3.06 -17.85
CA ALA A 134 37.17 -1.89 -18.59
C ALA A 134 36.12 -0.78 -18.80
N GLU A 135 34.85 -1.13 -18.86
CA GLU A 135 33.74 -0.19 -19.08
C GLU A 135 33.13 0.39 -17.78
N GLN A 136 33.77 0.17 -16.62
CA GLN A 136 33.27 0.65 -15.30
C GLN A 136 32.89 2.14 -15.29
N LYS A 137 33.53 2.99 -16.10
CA LYS A 137 33.20 4.42 -16.19
C LYS A 137 31.74 4.67 -16.54
N LYS A 138 31.11 3.80 -17.34
CA LYS A 138 29.68 3.92 -17.70
C LYS A 138 28.75 3.71 -16.51
N LEU A 139 29.19 2.94 -15.50
CA LEU A 139 28.39 2.67 -14.29
C LEU A 139 28.22 3.92 -13.40
N PHE A 140 29.08 4.92 -13.57
CA PHE A 140 29.07 6.16 -12.79
C PHE A 140 28.49 7.37 -13.57
N GLN A 141 27.91 7.11 -14.74
CA GLN A 141 27.27 8.15 -15.57
C GLN A 141 25.75 8.09 -15.39
N TYR A 142 25.07 9.16 -15.78
CA TYR A 142 23.61 9.16 -15.86
C TYR A 142 23.11 8.16 -16.91
N CYS A 143 22.06 7.42 -16.57
CA CYS A 143 21.35 6.54 -17.49
C CYS A 143 20.20 7.31 -18.15
N TYR A 144 20.48 8.07 -19.19
CA TYR A 144 19.47 8.86 -19.91
C TYR A 144 18.62 8.03 -20.88
N LYS A 145 19.14 6.89 -21.33
CA LYS A 145 18.44 5.98 -22.24
C LYS A 145 18.82 4.55 -21.91
N GLU A 146 17.80 3.76 -21.59
CA GLU A 146 18.00 2.35 -21.31
C GLU A 146 18.44 1.62 -22.59
N ALA A 147 19.55 0.91 -22.49
CA ALA A 147 20.04 0.08 -23.58
C ALA A 147 19.08 -1.10 -23.82
N ASN A 148 19.00 -1.57 -25.07
CA ASN A 148 18.16 -2.72 -25.45
C ASN A 148 18.37 -3.95 -24.55
N ARG A 149 19.58 -4.15 -24.06
CA ARG A 149 19.95 -5.20 -23.12
C ARG A 149 19.14 -5.11 -21.80
N TYR A 150 18.86 -3.93 -21.27
CA TYR A 150 18.05 -3.75 -20.07
C TYR A 150 16.58 -4.11 -20.31
N LYS A 151 16.06 -3.69 -21.47
CA LYS A 151 14.70 -4.06 -21.90
C LYS A 151 14.57 -5.57 -22.15
N THR A 152 15.61 -6.21 -22.71
CA THR A 152 15.65 -7.67 -22.86
C THR A 152 15.58 -8.37 -21.49
N ALA A 153 16.40 -7.94 -20.53
CA ALA A 153 16.37 -8.50 -19.17
C ALA A 153 14.99 -8.28 -18.50
N ALA A 154 14.40 -7.11 -18.65
CA ALA A 154 13.06 -6.84 -18.14
C ALA A 154 12.00 -7.76 -18.75
N ALA A 155 12.06 -8.00 -20.06
CA ALA A 155 11.15 -8.91 -20.75
C ALA A 155 11.33 -10.37 -20.26
N GLU A 156 12.56 -10.82 -20.03
CA GLU A 156 12.81 -12.17 -19.46
C GLU A 156 12.28 -12.27 -18.02
N LEU A 157 12.41 -11.21 -17.21
CA LEU A 157 11.85 -11.19 -15.87
C LEU A 157 10.31 -11.24 -15.89
N LEU A 158 9.66 -10.51 -16.80
CA LEU A 158 8.21 -10.47 -16.92
C LEU A 158 7.61 -11.80 -17.39
N LYS A 159 8.37 -12.60 -18.14
CA LYS A 159 7.95 -13.99 -18.49
C LYS A 159 7.78 -14.87 -17.26
N GLN A 160 8.53 -14.63 -16.18
CA GLN A 160 8.42 -15.40 -14.93
C GLN A 160 7.03 -15.21 -14.26
N VAL A 161 6.32 -14.16 -14.63
CA VAL A 161 4.96 -13.87 -14.13
C VAL A 161 3.90 -13.98 -15.22
N ASN A 162 4.15 -14.79 -16.26
CA ASN A 162 3.25 -15.05 -17.38
C ASN A 162 2.85 -13.79 -18.18
N LEU A 163 3.73 -12.77 -18.23
CA LEU A 163 3.54 -11.58 -19.03
C LEU A 163 4.57 -11.52 -20.18
N SER A 164 4.11 -11.78 -21.41
CA SER A 164 4.94 -11.68 -22.60
C SER A 164 4.93 -10.25 -23.14
N VAL A 165 6.12 -9.73 -23.42
CA VAL A 165 6.31 -8.38 -23.98
C VAL A 165 6.56 -8.50 -25.48
N SER A 166 5.62 -8.04 -26.29
CA SER A 166 5.73 -8.04 -27.77
C SER A 166 6.50 -6.82 -28.29
N ASN A 167 6.39 -5.69 -27.59
CA ASN A 167 7.08 -4.45 -27.97
C ASN A 167 7.93 -3.94 -26.78
N PRO A 168 9.27 -4.02 -26.86
CA PRO A 168 10.16 -3.55 -25.80
C PRO A 168 10.04 -2.05 -25.49
N GLU A 169 9.49 -1.24 -26.39
CA GLU A 169 9.26 0.18 -26.11
C GLU A 169 8.20 0.40 -25.02
N GLN A 170 7.34 -0.57 -24.77
CA GLN A 170 6.37 -0.55 -23.67
C GLN A 170 6.99 -0.79 -22.28
N LEU A 171 8.30 -1.00 -22.21
CA LEU A 171 9.03 -1.20 -20.97
C LEU A 171 9.64 0.10 -20.47
N LEU A 172 9.26 0.50 -19.27
CA LEU A 172 9.86 1.60 -18.51
C LEU A 172 10.43 1.11 -17.18
N PHE A 173 11.29 1.91 -16.60
CA PHE A 173 11.98 1.61 -15.36
C PHE A 173 11.79 2.74 -14.35
N ALA A 174 11.62 2.39 -13.08
CA ALA A 174 11.46 3.36 -12.00
C ALA A 174 12.37 3.01 -10.80
N SER A 175 12.65 3.99 -9.95
CA SER A 175 13.44 3.80 -8.72
C SER A 175 12.63 3.10 -7.61
N GLY A 176 12.08 1.93 -7.93
CA GLY A 176 11.23 1.11 -7.06
C GLY A 176 9.74 1.42 -7.19
N GLY A 177 8.89 0.55 -6.64
CA GLY A 177 7.44 0.61 -6.78
C GLY A 177 6.82 1.92 -6.30
N GLN A 178 7.32 2.51 -5.21
CA GLN A 178 6.81 3.78 -4.70
C GLN A 178 7.06 4.95 -5.67
N ASN A 179 8.23 4.97 -6.34
CA ASN A 179 8.52 5.95 -7.38
C ASN A 179 7.65 5.71 -8.62
N ALA A 180 7.44 4.45 -9.00
CA ALA A 180 6.53 4.07 -10.08
C ALA A 180 5.10 4.58 -9.84
N LEU A 181 4.53 4.31 -8.67
CA LEU A 181 3.20 4.80 -8.27
C LEU A 181 3.11 6.32 -8.32
N SER A 182 4.14 7.03 -7.80
CA SER A 182 4.20 8.48 -7.83
C SER A 182 4.24 9.03 -9.25
N ALA A 183 5.02 8.39 -10.13
CA ALA A 183 5.11 8.78 -11.54
C ALA A 183 3.77 8.54 -12.29
N ILE A 184 3.11 7.42 -12.02
CA ILE A 184 1.80 7.10 -12.60
C ILE A 184 0.76 8.16 -12.17
N PHE A 185 0.66 8.47 -10.88
CA PHE A 185 -0.28 9.47 -10.40
C PHE A 185 0.02 10.86 -10.94
N CYS A 186 1.29 11.27 -10.96
CA CYS A 186 1.73 12.56 -11.49
C CYS A 186 1.51 12.69 -13.01
N GLY A 187 1.86 11.66 -13.76
CA GLY A 187 1.89 11.72 -15.24
C GLY A 187 0.54 11.43 -15.90
N LEU A 188 -0.32 10.61 -15.29
CA LEU A 188 -1.52 10.08 -15.95
C LEU A 188 -2.83 10.56 -15.31
N PHE A 189 -2.79 11.15 -14.12
CA PHE A 189 -3.98 11.61 -13.41
C PHE A 189 -3.84 13.09 -13.02
N ARG A 190 -4.95 13.69 -12.64
CA ARG A 190 -5.03 15.10 -12.19
C ARG A 190 -5.52 15.16 -10.76
N PRO A 191 -5.14 16.19 -9.98
CA PRO A 191 -5.73 16.41 -8.66
C PRO A 191 -7.27 16.42 -8.73
N GLY A 192 -7.90 15.63 -7.85
CA GLY A 192 -9.34 15.39 -7.82
C GLY A 192 -9.81 14.17 -8.62
N ASP A 193 -8.96 13.54 -9.44
CA ASP A 193 -9.29 12.28 -10.10
C ASP A 193 -9.47 11.16 -9.06
N ARG A 194 -10.33 10.20 -9.41
CA ARG A 194 -10.73 9.11 -8.52
C ARG A 194 -10.25 7.77 -9.05
N ILE A 195 -9.68 6.97 -8.15
CA ILE A 195 -9.18 5.63 -8.43
C ILE A 195 -9.88 4.63 -7.51
N GLY A 196 -10.48 3.59 -8.10
CA GLY A 196 -11.06 2.48 -7.38
C GLY A 196 -9.97 1.60 -6.76
N ILE A 197 -10.19 1.12 -5.55
CA ILE A 197 -9.23 0.31 -4.81
C ILE A 197 -9.94 -0.73 -3.94
N ASP A 198 -9.20 -1.73 -3.45
CA ASP A 198 -9.67 -2.57 -2.37
C ASP A 198 -9.87 -1.76 -1.08
N PRO A 199 -10.81 -2.15 -0.20
CA PRO A 199 -11.04 -1.48 1.09
C PRO A 199 -9.81 -1.47 2.02
N LEU A 200 -8.94 -2.46 1.86
CA LEU A 200 -7.62 -2.54 2.49
C LEU A 200 -6.55 -2.49 1.41
N ILE A 201 -5.56 -1.63 1.54
CA ILE A 201 -4.49 -1.50 0.54
C ILE A 201 -3.13 -1.25 1.16
N TYR A 202 -2.10 -1.42 0.35
CA TYR A 202 -0.74 -1.00 0.69
C TYR A 202 -0.70 0.50 1.05
N PRO A 203 -0.22 0.88 2.27
CA PRO A 203 -0.25 2.27 2.73
C PRO A 203 0.51 3.25 1.84
N GLY A 204 1.51 2.77 1.08
CA GLY A 204 2.27 3.60 0.14
C GLY A 204 1.41 4.19 -0.98
N VAL A 205 0.34 3.50 -1.39
CA VAL A 205 -0.64 4.02 -2.36
C VAL A 205 -1.38 5.21 -1.78
N LYS A 206 -1.83 5.11 -0.50
CA LYS A 206 -2.51 6.20 0.21
C LYS A 206 -1.63 7.44 0.27
N GLY A 207 -0.33 7.25 0.61
CA GLY A 207 0.65 8.33 0.67
C GLY A 207 0.85 9.03 -0.67
N SER A 208 1.09 8.27 -1.74
CA SER A 208 1.24 8.82 -3.09
C SER A 208 -0.04 9.51 -3.58
N ALA A 209 -1.21 8.88 -3.40
CA ALA A 209 -2.49 9.47 -3.79
C ALA A 209 -2.71 10.83 -3.11
N LYS A 210 -2.41 10.94 -1.81
CA LYS A 210 -2.50 12.20 -1.06
C LYS A 210 -1.56 13.28 -1.62
N LEU A 211 -0.31 12.92 -1.93
CA LEU A 211 0.68 13.87 -2.48
C LEU A 211 0.22 14.48 -3.81
N PHE A 212 -0.43 13.71 -4.66
CA PHE A 212 -0.89 14.14 -5.98
C PHE A 212 -2.38 14.52 -6.03
N GLY A 213 -3.05 14.58 -4.87
CA GLY A 213 -4.45 14.99 -4.80
C GLY A 213 -5.43 13.98 -5.41
N ILE A 214 -5.05 12.71 -5.51
CA ILE A 214 -5.90 11.63 -6.03
C ILE A 214 -6.84 11.13 -4.94
N GLN A 215 -8.10 10.92 -5.27
CA GLN A 215 -9.12 10.40 -4.36
C GLN A 215 -9.22 8.88 -4.53
N LEU A 216 -9.01 8.15 -3.43
CA LEU A 216 -9.15 6.70 -3.39
C LEU A 216 -10.60 6.33 -3.04
N ILE A 217 -11.21 5.48 -3.86
CA ILE A 217 -12.60 5.05 -3.71
C ILE A 217 -12.62 3.55 -3.42
N PRO A 218 -12.92 3.13 -2.17
CA PRO A 218 -13.04 1.71 -1.86
C PRO A 218 -14.19 1.09 -2.65
N LEU A 219 -13.89 -0.01 -3.34
CA LEU A 219 -14.84 -0.77 -4.14
C LEU A 219 -15.53 -1.82 -3.26
N ARG A 220 -16.83 -2.01 -3.48
CA ARG A 220 -17.55 -3.07 -2.81
C ARG A 220 -16.99 -4.42 -3.22
N GLN A 221 -16.80 -5.28 -2.22
CA GLN A 221 -16.34 -6.65 -2.40
C GLN A 221 -17.46 -7.65 -2.12
N GLU A 222 -17.38 -8.79 -2.77
CA GLU A 222 -18.14 -10.00 -2.50
C GLU A 222 -17.16 -11.16 -2.41
N ASN A 223 -17.27 -11.97 -1.36
CA ASN A 223 -16.34 -13.07 -1.08
C ASN A 223 -14.85 -12.64 -1.04
N GLY A 224 -14.56 -11.41 -0.58
CA GLY A 224 -13.20 -10.88 -0.47
C GLY A 224 -12.61 -10.35 -1.78
N GLU A 225 -13.38 -10.29 -2.88
CA GLU A 225 -12.97 -9.78 -4.18
C GLU A 225 -13.85 -8.64 -4.67
N ILE A 226 -13.30 -7.77 -5.52
CA ILE A 226 -14.05 -6.66 -6.12
C ILE A 226 -15.24 -7.22 -6.91
N SER A 227 -16.46 -6.80 -6.53
CA SER A 227 -17.66 -7.22 -7.24
C SER A 227 -17.91 -6.38 -8.49
N GLU A 228 -18.52 -6.98 -9.52
CA GLU A 228 -18.87 -6.29 -10.76
C GLU A 228 -19.84 -5.13 -10.52
N GLU A 229 -20.82 -5.33 -9.63
CA GLU A 229 -21.77 -4.29 -9.21
C GLU A 229 -21.07 -3.15 -8.49
N GLY A 230 -20.11 -3.45 -7.58
CA GLY A 230 -19.32 -2.47 -6.86
C GLY A 230 -18.49 -1.60 -7.78
N LEU A 231 -17.81 -2.22 -8.74
CA LEU A 231 -17.03 -1.52 -9.77
C LEU A 231 -17.93 -0.65 -10.66
N THR A 232 -19.04 -1.21 -11.15
CA THR A 232 -19.99 -0.48 -12.00
C THR A 232 -20.59 0.72 -11.27
N ALA A 233 -20.96 0.56 -10.01
CA ALA A 233 -21.48 1.65 -9.17
C ALA A 233 -20.44 2.74 -8.93
N ALA A 234 -19.18 2.37 -8.70
CA ALA A 234 -18.10 3.32 -8.53
C ALA A 234 -17.82 4.10 -9.81
N TYR A 235 -17.84 3.45 -10.98
CA TYR A 235 -17.72 4.12 -12.26
C TYR A 235 -18.88 5.12 -12.50
N LYS A 236 -20.12 4.66 -12.41
CA LYS A 236 -21.32 5.49 -12.72
C LYS A 236 -21.54 6.62 -11.71
N ASN A 237 -21.36 6.34 -10.40
CA ASN A 237 -21.75 7.29 -9.35
C ASN A 237 -20.59 8.12 -8.82
N LYS A 238 -19.34 7.63 -8.94
CA LYS A 238 -18.15 8.32 -8.44
C LYS A 238 -17.23 8.79 -9.56
N GLY A 239 -17.39 8.29 -10.80
CA GLY A 239 -16.58 8.67 -11.96
C GLY A 239 -15.11 8.32 -11.75
N ILE A 240 -14.83 7.10 -11.29
CA ILE A 240 -13.44 6.60 -11.22
C ILE A 240 -12.85 6.55 -12.62
N LYS A 241 -11.55 6.85 -12.73
CA LYS A 241 -10.78 6.82 -13.98
C LYS A 241 -9.82 5.65 -14.08
N GLY A 242 -9.56 4.98 -12.98
CA GLY A 242 -8.70 3.82 -12.92
C GLY A 242 -8.99 2.98 -11.71
N ILE A 243 -8.26 1.86 -11.62
CA ILE A 243 -8.34 0.88 -10.52
C ILE A 243 -6.92 0.50 -10.15
N TYR A 244 -6.58 0.51 -8.85
CA TYR A 244 -5.35 -0.07 -8.35
C TYR A 244 -5.66 -1.40 -7.68
N VAL A 245 -4.92 -2.45 -8.04
CA VAL A 245 -5.05 -3.80 -7.48
C VAL A 245 -3.70 -4.45 -7.26
N MET A 246 -3.63 -5.33 -6.26
CA MET A 246 -2.53 -6.27 -6.01
C MET A 246 -3.08 -7.70 -6.13
N PRO A 247 -3.12 -8.29 -7.35
CA PRO A 247 -3.82 -9.56 -7.56
C PRO A 247 -3.13 -10.77 -6.93
N ASP A 248 -1.81 -10.69 -6.68
CA ASP A 248 -0.99 -11.79 -6.18
C ASP A 248 -0.50 -11.47 -4.76
N LEU A 249 -0.87 -12.33 -3.81
CA LEU A 249 -0.50 -12.17 -2.40
C LEU A 249 -0.75 -10.74 -1.92
N HIS A 250 -2.01 -10.34 -1.98
CA HIS A 250 -2.48 -8.99 -1.67
C HIS A 250 -1.96 -8.47 -0.32
N ASN A 251 -1.44 -7.25 -0.28
CA ASN A 251 -1.01 -6.61 0.95
C ASN A 251 -2.12 -5.69 1.51
N PRO A 252 -2.79 -6.02 2.66
CA PRO A 252 -2.24 -6.90 3.73
C PRO A 252 -2.81 -8.32 3.82
N THR A 253 -3.87 -8.67 3.09
CA THR A 253 -4.69 -9.86 3.34
C THR A 253 -4.10 -11.17 2.80
N ASN A 254 -3.06 -11.11 1.97
CA ASN A 254 -2.43 -12.23 1.26
C ASN A 254 -3.35 -13.00 0.30
N HIS A 255 -4.53 -12.45 0.01
CA HIS A 255 -5.45 -13.04 -0.96
C HIS A 255 -4.82 -13.10 -2.37
N ILE A 256 -5.09 -14.18 -3.09
CA ILE A 256 -4.77 -14.31 -4.52
C ILE A 256 -6.08 -14.16 -5.29
N MET A 257 -6.15 -13.13 -6.13
CA MET A 257 -7.34 -12.81 -6.91
C MET A 257 -7.69 -13.94 -7.87
N SER A 258 -8.93 -14.37 -7.88
CA SER A 258 -9.43 -15.42 -8.76
C SER A 258 -9.31 -15.04 -10.23
N ARG A 259 -9.25 -16.07 -11.09
CA ARG A 259 -9.24 -15.89 -12.54
C ARG A 259 -10.48 -15.13 -13.02
N SER A 260 -11.65 -15.45 -12.47
CA SER A 260 -12.92 -14.81 -12.83
C SER A 260 -12.92 -13.31 -12.51
N CYS A 261 -12.36 -12.91 -11.36
CA CYS A 261 -12.22 -11.49 -11.00
C CYS A 261 -11.25 -10.77 -11.94
N ARG A 262 -10.09 -11.36 -12.29
CA ARG A 262 -9.14 -10.80 -13.26
C ARG A 262 -9.79 -10.59 -14.65
N GLU A 263 -10.51 -11.59 -15.13
CA GLU A 263 -11.26 -11.52 -16.41
C GLU A 263 -12.36 -10.46 -16.37
N MET A 264 -13.09 -10.35 -15.26
CA MET A 264 -14.10 -9.30 -15.04
C MET A 264 -13.48 -7.90 -15.06
N LEU A 265 -12.39 -7.68 -14.32
CA LEU A 265 -11.68 -6.41 -14.30
C LEU A 265 -11.15 -6.03 -15.70
N ALA A 266 -10.54 -6.97 -16.41
CA ALA A 266 -10.05 -6.76 -17.78
C ALA A 266 -11.19 -6.38 -18.75
N ARG A 267 -12.32 -7.05 -18.68
CA ARG A 267 -13.51 -6.76 -19.48
C ARG A 267 -14.07 -5.37 -19.16
N LYS A 268 -14.24 -5.05 -17.87
CA LYS A 268 -14.78 -3.75 -17.44
C LYS A 268 -13.82 -2.59 -17.71
N ALA A 269 -12.52 -2.79 -17.64
CA ALA A 269 -11.55 -1.78 -18.02
C ALA A 269 -11.68 -1.40 -19.51
N LYS A 270 -11.91 -2.38 -20.40
CA LYS A 270 -12.18 -2.13 -21.82
C LYS A 270 -13.53 -1.45 -22.05
N GLU A 271 -14.58 -1.88 -21.32
CA GLU A 271 -15.94 -1.34 -21.44
C GLU A 271 -16.03 0.13 -21.01
N TYR A 272 -15.32 0.50 -19.94
CA TYR A 272 -15.40 1.83 -19.33
C TYR A 272 -14.19 2.73 -19.62
N ASP A 273 -13.24 2.27 -20.41
CA ASP A 273 -11.94 2.91 -20.67
C ASP A 273 -11.19 3.28 -19.38
N LEU A 274 -11.19 2.36 -18.39
CA LEU A 274 -10.47 2.52 -17.14
C LEU A 274 -9.02 2.08 -17.29
N LEU A 275 -8.11 2.74 -16.57
CA LEU A 275 -6.73 2.33 -16.47
C LEU A 275 -6.54 1.46 -15.22
N ILE A 276 -6.09 0.23 -15.39
CA ILE A 276 -5.72 -0.67 -14.28
C ILE A 276 -4.25 -0.44 -13.93
N LEU A 277 -3.99 -0.22 -12.65
CA LEU A 277 -2.67 -0.19 -12.05
C LEU A 277 -2.48 -1.52 -11.32
N GLU A 278 -1.84 -2.47 -11.98
CA GLU A 278 -1.63 -3.82 -11.47
C GLU A 278 -0.27 -3.91 -10.77
N ASP A 279 -0.29 -4.05 -9.45
CA ASP A 279 0.91 -4.16 -8.63
C ASP A 279 1.27 -5.64 -8.41
N GLY A 280 2.17 -6.15 -9.24
CA GLY A 280 2.67 -7.52 -9.22
C GLY A 280 3.94 -7.70 -8.37
N ILE A 281 4.21 -6.84 -7.39
CA ILE A 281 5.45 -6.88 -6.60
C ILE A 281 5.66 -8.21 -5.87
N ASN A 282 4.58 -8.92 -5.56
CA ASN A 282 4.61 -10.21 -4.88
C ASN A 282 4.51 -11.41 -5.83
N SER A 283 4.24 -11.21 -7.12
CA SER A 283 3.98 -12.29 -8.09
C SER A 283 5.14 -13.29 -8.21
N LEU A 284 6.39 -12.81 -8.10
CA LEU A 284 7.59 -13.66 -8.16
C LEU A 284 7.81 -14.55 -6.91
N LEU A 285 7.02 -14.39 -5.86
CA LEU A 285 7.02 -15.29 -4.70
C LEU A 285 6.26 -16.59 -4.98
N LEU A 286 5.31 -16.55 -5.91
CA LEU A 286 4.55 -17.72 -6.33
C LEU A 286 5.39 -18.58 -7.29
N GLU A 287 5.36 -19.90 -7.09
CA GLU A 287 5.99 -20.84 -8.01
C GLU A 287 5.26 -20.88 -9.35
N HIS A 288 3.93 -20.78 -9.29
CA HIS A 288 3.05 -20.75 -10.46
C HIS A 288 2.16 -19.51 -10.42
N PRO A 289 2.69 -18.31 -10.80
CA PRO A 289 1.89 -17.10 -10.80
C PRO A 289 0.68 -17.20 -11.74
N PRO A 290 -0.51 -16.76 -11.35
CA PRO A 290 -1.65 -16.68 -12.27
C PRO A 290 -1.39 -15.69 -13.41
N THR A 291 -2.13 -15.84 -14.51
CA THR A 291 -2.08 -14.89 -15.62
C THR A 291 -2.44 -13.48 -15.14
N PRO A 292 -1.58 -12.46 -15.34
CA PRO A 292 -1.86 -11.12 -14.91
C PRO A 292 -2.96 -10.45 -15.74
N ILE A 293 -3.62 -9.43 -15.18
CA ILE A 293 -4.64 -8.65 -15.89
C ILE A 293 -4.03 -7.94 -17.10
N ALA A 294 -2.77 -7.54 -17.01
CA ALA A 294 -2.02 -6.94 -18.11
C ALA A 294 -1.94 -7.84 -19.34
N ALA A 295 -1.92 -9.16 -19.19
CA ALA A 295 -1.98 -10.10 -20.31
C ALA A 295 -3.38 -10.18 -20.94
N LEU A 296 -4.44 -9.91 -20.17
CA LEU A 296 -5.83 -9.96 -20.61
C LEU A 296 -6.31 -8.62 -21.22
N ALA A 297 -5.76 -7.51 -20.75
CA ALA A 297 -6.11 -6.15 -21.17
C ALA A 297 -4.86 -5.24 -21.29
N PRO A 298 -3.91 -5.53 -22.21
CA PRO A 298 -2.61 -4.83 -22.26
C PRO A 298 -2.73 -3.33 -22.54
N GLU A 299 -3.75 -2.90 -23.31
CA GLU A 299 -3.96 -1.48 -23.62
C GLU A 299 -4.67 -0.70 -22.50
N HIS A 300 -5.08 -1.40 -21.42
CA HIS A 300 -5.78 -0.81 -20.27
C HIS A 300 -5.06 -1.07 -18.95
N THR A 301 -3.87 -1.71 -18.97
CA THR A 301 -3.20 -2.10 -17.72
C THR A 301 -1.74 -1.66 -17.74
N ILE A 302 -1.32 -0.93 -16.70
CA ILE A 302 0.08 -0.74 -16.34
C ILE A 302 0.43 -1.82 -15.32
N TYR A 303 1.35 -2.71 -15.68
CA TYR A 303 1.86 -3.74 -14.78
C TYR A 303 3.16 -3.27 -14.13
N MET A 304 3.27 -3.41 -12.81
CA MET A 304 4.45 -3.04 -12.03
C MET A 304 5.05 -4.27 -11.37
N LEU A 305 6.35 -4.50 -11.59
CA LEU A 305 7.11 -5.59 -10.99
C LEU A 305 8.38 -5.05 -10.33
N SER A 306 8.84 -5.67 -9.25
CA SER A 306 10.07 -5.27 -8.57
C SER A 306 10.78 -6.46 -7.94
N LEU A 307 12.11 -6.42 -7.93
CA LEU A 307 12.97 -7.43 -7.27
C LEU A 307 13.18 -7.16 -5.77
N SER A 308 12.60 -6.07 -5.23
CA SER A 308 12.85 -5.64 -3.85
C SER A 308 12.36 -6.62 -2.78
N LYS A 309 11.35 -7.45 -3.08
CA LYS A 309 10.77 -8.41 -2.13
C LYS A 309 11.30 -9.83 -2.33
N THR A 310 11.78 -10.12 -3.53
CA THR A 310 12.22 -11.46 -3.91
C THR A 310 13.73 -11.63 -3.88
N ILE A 311 14.51 -10.60 -4.25
CA ILE A 311 15.96 -10.69 -4.34
C ILE A 311 16.61 -9.69 -3.36
N LEU A 312 16.67 -8.40 -3.73
CA LEU A 312 17.45 -7.38 -3.04
C LEU A 312 16.64 -6.08 -2.88
N PRO A 313 16.24 -5.71 -1.65
CA PRO A 313 15.58 -4.41 -1.41
C PRO A 313 16.41 -3.21 -1.87
N ALA A 314 17.75 -3.30 -1.78
CA ALA A 314 18.70 -2.23 -2.11
C ALA A 314 18.76 -1.90 -3.61
N LEU A 315 18.31 -2.80 -4.51
CA LEU A 315 18.28 -2.52 -5.95
C LEU A 315 17.41 -1.31 -6.28
N ARG A 316 16.39 -1.05 -5.49
CA ARG A 316 15.46 0.08 -5.71
C ARG A 316 15.05 0.21 -7.16
N LEU A 317 14.62 -0.88 -7.78
CA LEU A 317 14.25 -0.92 -9.18
C LEU A 317 12.85 -1.53 -9.34
N ALA A 318 12.04 -0.89 -10.18
CA ALA A 318 10.76 -1.42 -10.65
C ALA A 318 10.72 -1.42 -12.17
N TYR A 319 10.11 -2.46 -12.72
CA TYR A 319 9.90 -2.70 -14.13
C TYR A 319 8.43 -2.46 -14.43
N LEU A 320 8.15 -1.67 -15.45
CA LEU A 320 6.79 -1.30 -15.84
C LEU A 320 6.53 -1.80 -17.26
N HIS A 321 5.44 -2.51 -17.45
CA HIS A 321 4.85 -2.74 -18.79
C HIS A 321 3.69 -1.78 -18.95
N VAL A 322 3.76 -0.91 -19.97
CA VAL A 322 2.92 0.28 -20.10
C VAL A 322 2.19 0.29 -21.44
N PRO A 323 0.88 0.57 -21.49
CA PRO A 323 0.17 0.82 -22.75
C PRO A 323 0.81 1.95 -23.56
N MET A 324 0.86 1.84 -24.89
CA MET A 324 1.49 2.84 -25.76
C MET A 324 0.98 4.27 -25.51
N ARG A 325 -0.32 4.42 -25.24
CA ARG A 325 -0.96 5.73 -24.95
C ARG A 325 -0.45 6.39 -23.66
N CYS A 326 0.11 5.60 -22.75
CA CYS A 326 0.62 6.08 -21.44
C CYS A 326 2.14 6.32 -21.43
N LEU A 327 2.88 5.91 -22.47
CA LEU A 327 4.34 5.96 -22.49
C LEU A 327 4.88 7.37 -22.31
N ALA A 328 4.61 8.27 -23.25
CA ALA A 328 5.21 9.61 -23.25
C ALA A 328 4.91 10.42 -21.97
N PRO A 329 3.66 10.49 -21.45
CA PRO A 329 3.41 11.20 -20.20
C PRO A 329 4.08 10.52 -19.00
N LEU A 330 4.21 9.19 -18.98
CA LEU A 330 4.85 8.49 -17.88
C LEU A 330 6.38 8.61 -17.92
N GLU A 331 7.00 8.54 -19.09
CA GLU A 331 8.44 8.83 -19.27
C GLU A 331 8.77 10.24 -18.78
N ASN A 332 7.96 11.24 -19.16
CA ASN A 332 8.13 12.62 -18.71
C ASN A 332 8.02 12.74 -17.18
N ALA A 333 7.05 12.08 -16.57
CA ALA A 333 6.88 12.08 -15.12
C ALA A 333 8.07 11.41 -14.41
N LEU A 334 8.54 10.26 -14.89
CA LEU A 334 9.72 9.56 -14.34
C LEU A 334 10.97 10.44 -14.45
N TYR A 335 11.18 11.11 -15.58
CA TYR A 335 12.30 12.01 -15.77
C TYR A 335 12.28 13.16 -14.74
N HIS A 336 11.14 13.84 -14.57
CA HIS A 336 11.06 14.97 -13.63
C HIS A 336 11.07 14.57 -12.16
N LEU A 337 10.64 13.37 -11.81
CA LEU A 337 10.71 12.87 -10.44
C LEU A 337 12.06 12.33 -10.03
N ASN A 338 12.89 11.86 -10.98
CA ASN A 338 14.09 11.10 -10.65
C ASN A 338 15.30 11.41 -11.53
N LEU A 339 15.15 12.22 -12.58
CA LEU A 339 16.15 12.56 -13.61
C LEU A 339 16.66 11.32 -14.37
N SER A 340 17.28 10.37 -13.66
CA SER A 340 17.74 9.09 -14.20
C SER A 340 17.80 8.01 -13.12
N LEU A 341 17.85 6.76 -13.55
CA LEU A 341 18.13 5.63 -12.68
C LEU A 341 19.64 5.56 -12.36
N SER A 342 20.00 4.87 -11.28
CA SER A 342 21.36 4.48 -11.02
C SER A 342 21.83 3.44 -12.04
N SER A 343 22.76 3.80 -12.90
CA SER A 343 23.35 2.88 -13.91
C SER A 343 23.96 1.65 -13.24
N LEU A 344 24.58 1.84 -12.07
CA LEU A 344 25.20 0.76 -11.29
C LEU A 344 24.15 -0.28 -10.86
N LEU A 345 23.03 0.17 -10.28
CA LEU A 345 21.98 -0.73 -9.78
C LEU A 345 21.19 -1.38 -10.92
N LEU A 346 20.95 -0.64 -12.01
CA LEU A 346 20.28 -1.18 -13.20
C LEU A 346 21.14 -2.28 -13.86
N GLU A 347 22.46 -2.07 -13.99
CA GLU A 347 23.38 -3.05 -14.53
C GLU A 347 23.51 -4.28 -13.61
N LEU A 348 23.59 -4.08 -12.28
CA LEU A 348 23.62 -5.19 -11.33
C LEU A 348 22.35 -6.05 -11.43
N ALA A 349 21.18 -5.42 -11.44
CA ALA A 349 19.91 -6.11 -11.60
C ALA A 349 19.83 -6.88 -12.93
N THR A 350 20.28 -6.26 -14.01
CA THR A 350 20.31 -6.87 -15.34
C THR A 350 21.20 -8.11 -15.38
N ARG A 351 22.39 -8.05 -14.77
CA ARG A 351 23.28 -9.23 -14.67
C ARG A 351 22.71 -10.33 -13.81
N LEU A 352 22.06 -9.99 -12.71
CA LEU A 352 21.35 -10.98 -11.90
C LEU A 352 20.25 -11.68 -12.70
N ILE A 353 19.44 -10.92 -13.44
CA ILE A 353 18.38 -11.48 -14.28
C ILE A 353 18.96 -12.39 -15.38
N LEU A 354 19.99 -11.94 -16.09
CA LEU A 354 20.60 -12.68 -17.20
C LEU A 354 21.61 -13.75 -16.75
N SER A 355 21.84 -13.92 -15.44
CA SER A 355 22.79 -14.91 -14.92
C SER A 355 22.36 -16.37 -15.12
N GLY A 356 21.08 -16.61 -15.42
CA GLY A 356 20.47 -17.94 -15.42
C GLY A 356 20.16 -18.50 -14.02
N LYS A 357 20.38 -17.71 -12.94
CA LYS A 357 20.19 -18.12 -11.53
C LYS A 357 18.91 -17.61 -10.88
N LEU A 358 18.04 -16.94 -11.64
CA LEU A 358 16.81 -16.35 -11.06
C LEU A 358 15.98 -17.38 -10.32
N GLU A 359 15.77 -18.57 -10.90
CA GLU A 359 14.95 -19.60 -10.28
C GLU A 359 15.58 -20.14 -8.99
N GLU A 360 16.91 -20.29 -8.96
CA GLU A 360 17.63 -20.68 -7.74
C GLU A 360 17.44 -19.63 -6.62
N LEU A 361 17.48 -18.33 -6.99
CA LEU A 361 17.28 -17.23 -6.06
C LEU A 361 15.82 -17.17 -5.54
N PHE A 362 14.85 -17.37 -6.43
CA PHE A 362 13.45 -17.42 -6.03
C PHE A 362 13.15 -18.65 -5.17
N ALA A 363 13.71 -19.82 -5.52
CA ALA A 363 13.56 -21.02 -4.71
C ALA A 363 14.18 -20.88 -3.32
N ALA A 364 15.37 -20.26 -3.22
CA ALA A 364 15.98 -19.95 -1.93
C ALA A 364 15.11 -19.01 -1.07
N ARG A 365 14.52 -17.98 -1.71
CA ARG A 365 13.57 -17.06 -1.04
C ARG A 365 12.34 -17.81 -0.55
N ARG A 366 11.68 -18.60 -1.39
CA ARG A 366 10.51 -19.41 -1.02
C ARG A 366 10.83 -20.35 0.15
N LYS A 367 11.97 -21.04 0.11
CA LYS A 367 12.39 -21.92 1.20
C LYS A 367 12.54 -21.19 2.54
N GLY A 368 13.16 -20.01 2.55
CA GLY A 368 13.30 -19.19 3.77
C GLY A 368 11.95 -18.72 4.32
N ILE A 369 11.05 -18.29 3.43
CA ILE A 369 9.70 -17.87 3.80
C ILE A 369 8.88 -19.03 4.35
N LEU A 370 8.94 -20.20 3.72
CA LEU A 370 8.25 -21.42 4.13
C LEU A 370 8.60 -21.81 5.56
N ALA A 371 9.89 -21.87 5.90
CA ALA A 371 10.35 -22.20 7.25
C ALA A 371 9.78 -21.24 8.31
N ARG A 372 9.72 -19.95 8.00
CA ARG A 372 9.18 -18.91 8.90
C ARG A 372 7.66 -19.00 9.06
N ASN A 373 6.95 -19.32 8.00
CA ASN A 373 5.49 -19.53 8.07
C ASN A 373 5.14 -20.80 8.86
N HIS A 374 5.87 -21.91 8.68
CA HIS A 374 5.68 -23.13 9.46
C HIS A 374 5.93 -22.88 10.96
N LEU A 375 6.94 -22.06 11.31
CA LEU A 375 7.17 -21.67 12.70
C LEU A 375 5.97 -20.88 13.25
N LEU A 376 5.43 -19.89 12.51
CA LEU A 376 4.25 -19.16 12.92
C LEU A 376 3.05 -20.11 13.16
N ASP A 377 2.77 -21.01 12.21
CA ASP A 377 1.67 -21.93 12.28
C ASP A 377 1.81 -22.90 13.48
N SER A 378 3.04 -23.27 13.85
CA SER A 378 3.33 -24.12 15.01
C SER A 378 3.13 -23.42 16.36
N ILE A 379 3.29 -22.09 16.42
CA ILE A 379 3.17 -21.31 17.66
C ILE A 379 1.75 -20.76 17.84
N LEU A 380 1.14 -20.23 16.77
CA LEU A 380 -0.19 -19.59 16.81
C LEU A 380 -1.32 -20.56 16.43
N THR A 381 -1.26 -21.81 16.87
CA THR A 381 -2.22 -22.89 16.53
C THR A 381 -3.68 -22.57 16.84
N ASP A 382 -3.92 -21.79 17.90
CA ASP A 382 -5.27 -21.45 18.38
C ASP A 382 -5.84 -20.17 17.74
N TYR A 383 -5.07 -19.54 16.87
CA TYR A 383 -5.40 -18.25 16.24
C TYR A 383 -5.42 -18.34 14.72
N THR A 384 -6.35 -17.62 14.10
CA THR A 384 -6.47 -17.60 12.64
C THR A 384 -5.53 -16.57 12.04
N ALA A 385 -4.46 -17.02 11.40
CA ALA A 385 -3.54 -16.21 10.61
C ALA A 385 -3.69 -16.54 9.12
N LEU A 386 -4.44 -15.68 8.38
CA LEU A 386 -4.69 -15.86 6.95
C LEU A 386 -3.44 -15.67 6.10
N GLY A 387 -3.39 -16.31 4.94
CA GLY A 387 -2.25 -16.38 4.03
C GLY A 387 -1.71 -17.80 3.96
N ASP A 388 -0.90 -18.07 2.95
CA ASP A 388 -0.26 -19.36 2.77
C ASP A 388 1.23 -19.34 3.13
N GLU A 389 1.88 -20.47 2.96
CA GLU A 389 3.30 -20.70 3.29
C GLU A 389 4.29 -19.86 2.46
N ASN A 390 3.83 -19.23 1.35
CA ASN A 390 4.67 -18.40 0.47
C ASN A 390 4.56 -16.90 0.80
N CYS A 391 3.72 -16.52 1.75
CA CYS A 391 3.48 -15.12 2.09
C CYS A 391 4.64 -14.53 2.93
N LEU A 392 5.05 -13.30 2.61
CA LEU A 392 6.02 -12.52 3.39
C LEU A 392 5.46 -12.07 4.75
N SER A 393 4.15 -12.08 4.88
CA SER A 393 3.42 -11.72 6.10
C SER A 393 2.18 -12.59 6.23
N ARG A 394 1.62 -12.63 7.44
CA ARG A 394 0.34 -13.28 7.74
C ARG A 394 -0.66 -12.25 8.25
N TRP A 395 -1.92 -12.44 7.95
CA TRP A 395 -3.01 -11.59 8.39
C TRP A 395 -3.72 -12.24 9.58
N LEU A 396 -3.30 -11.85 10.80
CA LEU A 396 -3.80 -12.40 12.06
C LEU A 396 -5.15 -11.75 12.41
N LEU A 397 -6.21 -12.54 12.51
CA LEU A 397 -7.48 -12.10 13.05
C LEU A 397 -7.37 -11.97 14.57
N LEU A 398 -7.84 -10.86 15.12
CA LEU A 398 -7.74 -10.57 16.54
C LEU A 398 -9.04 -10.96 17.26
N PRO A 399 -8.97 -11.28 18.58
CA PRO A 399 -10.15 -11.51 19.40
C PRO A 399 -11.11 -10.31 19.41
N GLU A 400 -12.38 -10.55 19.75
CA GLU A 400 -13.36 -9.49 19.95
C GLU A 400 -12.94 -8.53 21.10
N GLY A 401 -13.33 -7.27 21.00
CA GLY A 401 -13.09 -6.28 22.07
C GLY A 401 -11.78 -5.50 21.95
N ILE A 402 -10.86 -5.87 21.03
CA ILE A 402 -9.65 -5.08 20.76
C ILE A 402 -9.61 -4.61 19.31
N THR A 403 -9.14 -3.39 19.06
CA THR A 403 -8.88 -2.88 17.70
C THR A 403 -7.46 -3.20 17.24
N GLY A 404 -7.22 -3.20 15.93
CA GLY A 404 -5.86 -3.42 15.38
C GLY A 404 -4.84 -2.42 15.93
N ILE A 405 -5.21 -1.13 16.02
CA ILE A 405 -4.34 -0.08 16.61
C ILE A 405 -4.07 -0.35 18.09
N ALA A 406 -5.07 -0.77 18.86
CA ALA A 406 -4.87 -1.07 20.28
C ALA A 406 -3.94 -2.27 20.46
N PHE A 407 -4.10 -3.31 19.66
CA PHE A 407 -3.20 -4.46 19.65
C PHE A 407 -1.77 -4.09 19.23
N GLU A 408 -1.61 -3.25 18.21
CA GLU A 408 -0.31 -2.72 17.80
C GLU A 408 0.40 -1.98 18.94
N GLN A 409 -0.34 -1.14 19.70
CA GLN A 409 0.21 -0.42 20.86
C GLN A 409 0.59 -1.38 21.98
N LEU A 410 -0.25 -2.37 22.26
CA LEU A 410 0.00 -3.39 23.27
C LEU A 410 1.24 -4.23 22.94
N ALA A 411 1.33 -4.73 21.70
CA ALA A 411 2.49 -5.50 21.23
C ALA A 411 3.78 -4.68 21.34
N ARG A 412 3.73 -3.40 20.95
CA ARG A 412 4.87 -2.49 21.04
C ARG A 412 5.36 -2.29 22.49
N GLN A 413 4.46 -2.20 23.47
CA GLN A 413 4.80 -2.12 24.88
C GLN A 413 5.54 -3.38 25.39
N HIS A 414 5.31 -4.51 24.73
CA HIS A 414 5.98 -5.79 25.02
C HIS A 414 7.15 -6.11 24.07
N GLY A 415 7.65 -5.10 23.35
CA GLY A 415 8.86 -5.23 22.53
C GLY A 415 8.64 -5.84 21.13
N VAL A 416 7.41 -5.89 20.63
CA VAL A 416 7.10 -6.39 19.28
C VAL A 416 6.36 -5.34 18.47
N SER A 417 6.84 -5.09 17.25
CA SER A 417 6.16 -4.21 16.28
C SER A 417 5.25 -5.03 15.37
N VAL A 418 3.98 -4.68 15.29
CA VAL A 418 3.02 -5.23 14.33
C VAL A 418 2.21 -4.10 13.71
N TYR A 419 1.49 -4.33 12.61
CA TYR A 419 0.67 -3.30 11.99
C TYR A 419 -0.82 -3.67 12.02
N GLY A 420 -1.62 -2.88 12.75
CA GLY A 420 -3.07 -3.02 12.82
C GLY A 420 -3.77 -2.73 11.49
N SER A 421 -4.95 -3.33 11.32
CA SER A 421 -5.75 -3.28 10.09
C SER A 421 -6.09 -1.85 9.65
N GLU A 422 -6.25 -0.92 10.58
CA GLU A 422 -6.61 0.47 10.30
C GLU A 422 -5.55 1.22 9.50
N ARG A 423 -4.28 0.74 9.53
CA ARG A 423 -3.21 1.31 8.68
C ARG A 423 -3.46 1.11 7.21
N PHE A 424 -4.14 0.03 6.85
CA PHE A 424 -4.41 -0.40 5.47
C PHE A 424 -5.78 0.06 4.98
N ALA A 425 -6.71 0.37 5.90
CA ALA A 425 -8.07 0.73 5.58
C ALA A 425 -8.18 2.05 4.81
N VAL A 426 -9.17 2.12 3.92
CA VAL A 426 -9.54 3.30 3.14
C VAL A 426 -11.03 3.59 3.32
N GLY A 427 -11.38 4.86 3.31
CA GLY A 427 -12.77 5.30 3.43
C GLY A 427 -13.28 5.34 4.86
N LYS A 428 -14.55 4.98 5.06
CA LYS A 428 -15.27 5.18 6.34
C LYS A 428 -15.59 3.88 7.09
N GLU A 429 -15.55 2.75 6.41
CA GLU A 429 -15.95 1.47 7.01
C GLU A 429 -14.82 0.96 7.89
N ALA A 430 -15.19 0.50 9.10
CA ALA A 430 -14.23 -0.12 9.98
C ALA A 430 -13.70 -1.40 9.32
N PRO A 431 -12.37 -1.58 9.27
CA PRO A 431 -11.81 -2.81 8.75
C PRO A 431 -12.10 -3.98 9.70
N VAL A 432 -11.97 -5.19 9.18
CA VAL A 432 -11.89 -6.40 10.01
C VAL A 432 -10.80 -6.21 11.06
N THR A 433 -11.09 -6.56 12.31
CA THR A 433 -10.13 -6.44 13.41
C THR A 433 -9.02 -7.45 13.24
N ALA A 434 -7.86 -6.98 12.81
CA ALA A 434 -6.73 -7.83 12.48
C ALA A 434 -5.40 -7.08 12.59
N ALA A 435 -4.31 -7.83 12.59
CA ALA A 435 -2.95 -7.30 12.51
C ALA A 435 -2.13 -8.04 11.44
N ARG A 436 -1.30 -7.31 10.71
CA ARG A 436 -0.33 -7.91 9.80
C ARG A 436 0.95 -8.26 10.55
N LEU A 437 1.38 -9.52 10.42
CA LEU A 437 2.62 -10.07 10.95
C LEU A 437 3.60 -10.33 9.80
N ALA A 438 4.62 -9.50 9.64
CA ALA A 438 5.66 -9.66 8.62
C ALA A 438 6.70 -10.71 9.06
N VAL A 439 6.44 -11.98 8.77
CA VAL A 439 7.33 -13.10 9.15
C VAL A 439 8.73 -13.00 8.55
N CYS A 440 8.86 -12.25 7.46
CA CYS A 440 10.13 -12.05 6.75
C CYS A 440 11.03 -10.96 7.36
N ALA A 441 10.54 -10.19 8.36
CA ALA A 441 11.24 -9.00 8.84
C ALA A 441 12.28 -9.27 9.92
N PRO A 442 12.08 -10.20 10.89
CA PRO A 442 13.10 -10.52 11.88
C PRO A 442 14.41 -10.98 11.25
N GLU A 443 15.54 -10.59 11.82
CA GLU A 443 16.88 -10.90 11.27
C GLU A 443 17.17 -12.40 11.31
N SER A 444 16.63 -13.11 12.30
CA SER A 444 16.80 -14.56 12.44
C SER A 444 15.48 -15.29 12.76
N ILE A 445 15.52 -16.60 12.63
CA ILE A 445 14.38 -17.47 12.96
C ILE A 445 14.10 -17.48 14.47
N GLU A 446 15.15 -17.39 15.28
CA GLU A 446 15.08 -17.32 16.75
C GLU A 446 14.47 -15.99 17.21
N GLU A 447 14.74 -14.90 16.50
CA GLU A 447 14.10 -13.61 16.77
C GLU A 447 12.62 -13.66 16.42
N LEU A 448 12.26 -14.27 15.29
CA LEU A 448 10.87 -14.51 14.90
C LEU A 448 10.14 -15.33 15.97
N GLU A 449 10.75 -16.43 16.42
CA GLU A 449 10.19 -17.30 17.47
C GLU A 449 9.87 -16.52 18.75
N ARG A 450 10.83 -15.75 19.25
CA ARG A 450 10.62 -14.90 20.43
C ARG A 450 9.46 -13.92 20.24
N GLY A 451 9.41 -13.26 19.08
CA GLY A 451 8.31 -12.32 18.77
C GLY A 451 6.95 -13.01 18.75
N LEU A 452 6.85 -14.18 18.14
CA LEU A 452 5.61 -14.95 18.06
C LEU A 452 5.16 -15.48 19.44
N ILE A 453 6.09 -15.91 20.31
CA ILE A 453 5.77 -16.33 21.68
C ILE A 453 5.19 -15.17 22.48
N ILE A 454 5.78 -13.95 22.37
CA ILE A 454 5.24 -12.76 23.04
C ILE A 454 3.83 -12.46 22.53
N LEU A 455 3.61 -12.48 21.21
CA LEU A 455 2.29 -12.23 20.64
C LEU A 455 1.26 -13.28 21.10
N LYS A 456 1.64 -14.56 21.17
CA LYS A 456 0.75 -15.61 21.67
C LYS A 456 0.30 -15.33 23.10
N GLN A 457 1.23 -15.01 24.02
CA GLN A 457 0.92 -14.67 25.40
C GLN A 457 -0.05 -13.48 25.52
N LEU A 458 0.11 -12.46 24.68
CA LEU A 458 -0.81 -11.33 24.64
C LEU A 458 -2.21 -11.73 24.15
N LEU A 459 -2.28 -12.56 23.13
CA LEU A 459 -3.54 -13.07 22.58
C LEU A 459 -4.27 -13.95 23.59
N ASP A 460 -3.54 -14.88 24.26
CA ASP A 460 -4.09 -15.74 25.32
C ASP A 460 -4.72 -14.87 26.44
N THR A 461 -4.00 -13.84 26.90
CA THR A 461 -4.52 -12.89 27.93
C THR A 461 -5.75 -12.11 27.49
N LEU A 462 -5.87 -11.81 26.17
CA LEU A 462 -7.03 -11.09 25.62
C LEU A 462 -8.25 -12.01 25.44
N SER A 463 -8.03 -13.30 25.18
CA SER A 463 -9.09 -14.29 24.99
C SER A 463 -9.72 -14.78 26.29
N GLU A 464 -9.02 -14.60 27.43
CA GLU A 464 -9.50 -14.95 28.77
C GLU A 464 -10.42 -13.86 29.40
N LYS A 465 -10.49 -12.69 28.79
CA LYS A 465 -11.31 -11.54 29.25
C LYS A 465 -12.63 -11.46 28.50
#